data_b014540da0b6e511099ac9a05cb671a3
#
_entry.id   b014540da0b6e511099ac9a05cb671a3
#
_cell.length_a   1.000
_cell.length_b   1.000
_cell.length_c   1.000
_cell.angle_alpha   90.00
_cell.angle_beta   90.00
_cell.angle_gamma   90.00
#
_symmetry.space_group_name_H-M   'P 1'
#
loop_
_entity.id
_entity.type
_entity.pdbx_description
1 polymer ?
#
loop_
_entity_poly.entity_id
_entity_poly.type
_entity_poly.pdbx_seq_one_letter_code
_entity_poly.pdbx_strand_id
1 'polypeptide(L)'
;MEVWASVKGFEGQYEVSNIGNIRSIDRYVDHYKGGKRLYKGTSKNVRLNRYGYLRCNLKDSGKRYDFSVHRLVALAFIPNPENKEQVNHINGIKTDNRVENLEWCTSSENNIHATKYRLVKTKLSDVQVLEIFNSNLSYRKLAENYGVSNSIIWRIKNKKSYKHLWQQLYL
;
A
#
# COMPACT_ATOMS: atom_id res chain seq x y z
N MET A 1 -11.49 19.39 -3.35
CA MET A 1 -10.68 20.21 -4.29
C MET A 1 -9.36 19.49 -4.53
N GLU A 2 -8.86 19.46 -5.75
CA GLU A 2 -7.55 18.86 -6.07
C GLU A 2 -6.42 19.81 -5.66
N VAL A 3 -5.49 19.30 -4.87
CA VAL A 3 -4.31 20.03 -4.36
C VAL A 3 -3.06 19.34 -4.89
N TRP A 4 -2.07 20.14 -5.30
CA TRP A 4 -0.82 19.66 -5.89
C TRP A 4 0.36 19.96 -4.97
N ALA A 5 1.28 19.02 -4.88
CA ALA A 5 2.53 19.15 -4.13
C ALA A 5 3.71 18.62 -4.97
N SER A 6 4.89 19.17 -4.75
CA SER A 6 6.11 18.73 -5.43
C SER A 6 6.42 17.27 -5.10
N VAL A 7 6.86 16.54 -6.10
CA VAL A 7 7.36 15.17 -5.89
C VAL A 7 8.75 15.26 -5.25
N LYS A 8 8.92 14.66 -4.07
CA LYS A 8 10.17 14.65 -3.31
C LYS A 8 11.33 14.11 -4.16
N GLY A 9 12.41 14.89 -4.28
CA GLY A 9 13.58 14.59 -5.12
C GLY A 9 13.40 14.96 -6.60
N PHE A 10 12.27 15.58 -6.97
CA PHE A 10 11.97 16.08 -8.31
C PHE A 10 11.30 17.47 -8.26
N GLU A 11 11.66 18.23 -7.24
CA GLU A 11 11.15 19.59 -7.01
C GLU A 11 11.42 20.46 -8.24
N GLY A 12 10.45 21.30 -8.63
CA GLY A 12 10.55 22.12 -9.83
C GLY A 12 10.40 21.37 -11.16
N GLN A 13 10.15 20.04 -11.14
CA GLN A 13 9.98 19.23 -12.35
C GLN A 13 8.63 18.53 -12.41
N TYR A 14 8.20 17.93 -11.28
CA TYR A 14 6.96 17.15 -11.20
C TYR A 14 6.18 17.44 -9.93
N GLU A 15 4.87 17.32 -10.07
CA GLU A 15 3.92 17.41 -8.98
C GLU A 15 3.01 16.19 -8.96
N VAL A 16 2.55 15.85 -7.77
CA VAL A 16 1.52 14.83 -7.50
C VAL A 16 0.34 15.51 -6.81
N SER A 17 -0.88 15.08 -7.15
CA SER A 17 -2.08 15.60 -6.48
C SER A 17 -2.53 14.69 -5.34
N ASN A 18 -3.34 15.26 -4.43
CA ASN A 18 -3.99 14.54 -3.33
C ASN A 18 -4.97 13.45 -3.79
N ILE A 19 -5.28 13.38 -5.08
CA ILE A 19 -6.12 12.33 -5.68
C ILE A 19 -5.35 11.34 -6.56
N GLY A 20 -4.01 11.49 -6.63
CA GLY A 20 -3.14 10.55 -7.34
C GLY A 20 -2.86 10.89 -8.80
N ASN A 21 -3.19 12.08 -9.27
CA ASN A 21 -2.75 12.57 -10.58
C ASN A 21 -1.29 13.04 -10.51
N ILE A 22 -0.58 12.93 -11.62
CA ILE A 22 0.84 13.34 -11.71
C ILE A 22 1.01 14.21 -12.94
N ARG A 23 1.78 15.29 -12.81
CA ARG A 23 2.12 16.18 -13.90
C ARG A 23 3.57 16.62 -13.85
N SER A 24 4.15 16.94 -15.00
CA SER A 24 5.32 17.82 -15.08
C SER A 24 4.86 19.27 -15.09
N ILE A 25 5.71 20.15 -14.59
CA ILE A 25 5.43 21.59 -14.58
C ILE A 25 6.23 22.30 -15.68
N ASP A 26 5.79 23.50 -16.04
CA ASP A 26 6.51 24.38 -16.96
C ASP A 26 7.89 24.69 -16.37
N ARG A 27 8.95 24.52 -17.17
CA ARG A 27 10.30 24.85 -16.75
C ARG A 27 11.20 25.22 -17.92
N TYR A 28 12.14 26.10 -17.66
CA TYR A 28 13.21 26.41 -18.61
C TYR A 28 14.39 25.47 -18.39
N VAL A 29 14.93 24.94 -19.48
CA VAL A 29 16.16 24.14 -19.47
C VAL A 29 17.17 24.73 -20.46
N ASP A 30 18.44 24.58 -20.16
CA ASP A 30 19.49 25.04 -21.06
C ASP A 30 19.45 24.26 -22.38
N HIS A 31 19.56 25.01 -23.48
CA HIS A 31 19.57 24.42 -24.81
C HIS A 31 20.99 24.27 -25.30
N TYR A 32 21.33 23.13 -25.93
CA TYR A 32 22.66 22.82 -26.40
C TYR A 32 23.25 23.83 -27.44
N LYS A 33 22.40 24.61 -28.11
CA LYS A 33 22.79 25.71 -28.99
C LYS A 33 22.89 27.08 -28.30
N GLY A 34 22.83 27.08 -26.96
CA GLY A 34 22.76 28.30 -26.15
C GLY A 34 21.34 28.79 -25.92
N GLY A 35 21.17 29.53 -24.80
CA GLY A 35 19.87 30.03 -24.35
C GLY A 35 19.06 29.00 -23.60
N LYS A 36 17.80 29.35 -23.27
CA LYS A 36 16.86 28.50 -22.51
C LYS A 36 15.67 28.12 -23.35
N ARG A 37 15.26 26.88 -23.28
CA ARG A 37 14.04 26.37 -23.90
C ARG A 37 12.98 26.08 -22.85
N LEU A 38 11.75 26.58 -23.09
CA LEU A 38 10.59 26.28 -22.28
C LEU A 38 10.09 24.84 -22.56
N TYR A 39 10.04 24.01 -21.54
CA TYR A 39 9.32 22.75 -21.55
C TYR A 39 7.97 22.94 -20.88
N LYS A 40 6.90 22.78 -21.64
CA LYS A 40 5.53 22.82 -21.15
C LYS A 40 5.21 21.63 -20.26
N GLY A 41 4.59 21.89 -19.13
CA GLY A 41 4.09 20.85 -18.22
C GLY A 41 2.99 20.02 -18.87
N THR A 42 2.98 18.73 -18.57
CA THR A 42 2.00 17.77 -19.11
C THR A 42 1.61 16.76 -18.04
N SER A 43 0.36 16.30 -18.10
CA SER A 43 -0.07 15.15 -17.31
C SER A 43 0.78 13.92 -17.65
N LYS A 44 1.06 13.09 -16.64
CA LYS A 44 1.81 11.85 -16.80
C LYS A 44 0.87 10.66 -16.85
N ASN A 45 1.11 9.79 -17.82
CA ASN A 45 0.40 8.54 -17.91
C ASN A 45 0.82 7.60 -16.75
N VAL A 46 -0.18 7.02 -16.12
CA VAL A 46 -0.01 5.95 -15.13
C VAL A 46 -0.38 4.61 -15.77
N ARG A 47 0.25 3.53 -15.29
CA ARG A 47 -0.01 2.18 -15.77
C ARG A 47 -0.18 1.22 -14.60
N LEU A 48 -1.00 0.20 -14.77
CA LEU A 48 -1.10 -0.90 -13.82
C LEU A 48 0.13 -1.81 -13.93
N ASN A 49 0.68 -2.19 -12.78
CA ASN A 49 1.65 -3.28 -12.73
C ASN A 49 0.93 -4.64 -12.55
N ARG A 50 1.68 -5.73 -12.62
CA ARG A 50 1.16 -7.10 -12.45
C ARG A 50 0.49 -7.37 -11.10
N TYR A 51 0.73 -6.51 -10.11
CA TYR A 51 0.16 -6.61 -8.76
C TYR A 51 -1.07 -5.71 -8.55
N GLY A 52 -1.52 -5.01 -9.61
CA GLY A 52 -2.68 -4.13 -9.58
C GLY A 52 -2.44 -2.72 -9.02
N TYR A 53 -1.18 -2.30 -8.86
CA TYR A 53 -0.86 -0.93 -8.42
C TYR A 53 -0.62 0.00 -9.61
N LEU A 54 -1.05 1.25 -9.49
CA LEU A 54 -0.72 2.29 -10.45
C LEU A 54 0.75 2.73 -10.27
N ARG A 55 1.46 2.78 -11.40
CA ARG A 55 2.86 3.18 -11.51
C ARG A 55 3.02 4.32 -12.50
N CYS A 56 4.01 5.17 -12.26
CA CYS A 56 4.37 6.25 -13.16
C CYS A 56 5.90 6.31 -13.34
N ASN A 57 6.33 6.73 -14.54
CA ASN A 57 7.73 6.98 -14.85
C ASN A 57 8.04 8.47 -14.81
N LEU A 58 8.98 8.86 -13.98
CA LEU A 58 9.56 10.20 -13.95
C LEU A 58 10.96 10.15 -14.57
N LYS A 59 11.41 11.25 -15.14
CA LYS A 59 12.75 11.37 -15.72
C LYS A 59 13.49 12.53 -15.04
N ASP A 60 14.72 12.27 -14.68
CA ASP A 60 15.65 13.31 -14.28
C ASP A 60 17.01 13.05 -14.93
N SER A 61 17.62 14.08 -15.50
CA SER A 61 18.96 14.05 -16.11
C SER A 61 19.16 12.84 -17.05
N GLY A 62 18.13 12.54 -17.86
CA GLY A 62 18.13 11.42 -18.82
C GLY A 62 17.82 10.04 -18.22
N LYS A 63 17.85 9.88 -16.92
CA LYS A 63 17.50 8.64 -16.21
C LYS A 63 16.00 8.53 -15.98
N ARG A 64 15.49 7.29 -16.01
CA ARG A 64 14.08 6.98 -15.73
C ARG A 64 13.97 6.33 -14.36
N TYR A 65 12.98 6.80 -13.60
CA TYR A 65 12.65 6.30 -12.28
C TYR A 65 11.19 5.85 -12.28
N ASP A 66 10.93 4.66 -11.78
CA ASP A 66 9.59 4.06 -11.74
C ASP A 66 9.03 4.09 -10.32
N PHE A 67 7.93 4.80 -10.11
CA PHE A 67 7.32 5.03 -8.81
C PHE A 67 5.92 4.45 -8.72
N SER A 68 5.55 3.99 -7.53
CA SER A 68 4.16 3.69 -7.20
C SER A 68 3.42 4.99 -6.87
N VAL A 69 2.27 5.22 -7.50
CA VAL A 69 1.49 6.46 -7.33
C VAL A 69 1.10 6.69 -5.87
N HIS A 70 0.55 5.66 -5.19
CA HIS A 70 0.20 5.76 -3.77
C HIS A 70 1.36 6.20 -2.88
N ARG A 71 2.60 5.77 -3.19
CA ARG A 71 3.78 6.19 -2.41
C ARG A 71 4.14 7.65 -2.66
N LEU A 72 3.99 8.15 -3.90
CA LEU A 72 4.20 9.56 -4.20
C LEU A 72 3.18 10.43 -3.44
N VAL A 73 1.90 10.03 -3.44
CA VAL A 73 0.86 10.73 -2.68
C VAL A 73 1.16 10.69 -1.18
N ALA A 74 1.47 9.52 -0.63
CA ALA A 74 1.76 9.41 0.80
C ALA A 74 2.97 10.25 1.22
N LEU A 75 4.05 10.23 0.44
CA LEU A 75 5.24 11.05 0.69
C LEU A 75 4.98 12.55 0.65
N ALA A 76 4.04 12.98 -0.19
CA ALA A 76 3.75 14.41 -0.38
C ALA A 76 2.73 14.97 0.63
N PHE A 77 1.80 14.14 1.11
CA PHE A 77 0.63 14.62 1.85
C PHE A 77 0.43 13.99 3.23
N ILE A 78 1.06 12.85 3.53
CA ILE A 78 0.82 12.13 4.80
C ILE A 78 2.08 12.15 5.65
N PRO A 79 2.06 12.81 6.83
CA PRO A 79 3.18 12.74 7.77
C PRO A 79 3.51 11.30 8.19
N ASN A 80 4.79 11.00 8.31
CA ASN A 80 5.28 9.68 8.74
C ASN A 80 6.33 9.80 9.86
N PRO A 81 5.94 10.26 11.06
CA PRO A 81 6.86 10.48 12.17
C PRO A 81 7.50 9.19 12.69
N GLU A 82 6.80 8.07 12.54
CA GLU A 82 7.28 6.75 12.96
C GLU A 82 8.14 6.04 11.89
N ASN A 83 8.41 6.67 10.75
CA ASN A 83 9.17 6.11 9.63
C ASN A 83 8.65 4.73 9.18
N LYS A 84 7.33 4.52 9.15
CA LYS A 84 6.71 3.28 8.67
C LYS A 84 7.05 3.04 7.21
N GLU A 85 7.34 1.80 6.85
CA GLU A 85 7.90 1.47 5.53
C GLU A 85 6.86 1.28 4.42
N GLN A 86 5.63 0.92 4.78
CA GLN A 86 4.58 0.57 3.82
C GLN A 86 3.48 1.62 3.78
N VAL A 87 2.82 1.69 2.62
CA VAL A 87 1.59 2.46 2.43
C VAL A 87 0.47 1.49 2.14
N ASN A 88 -0.58 1.54 2.95
CA ASN A 88 -1.77 0.73 2.82
C ASN A 88 -2.89 1.52 2.13
N HIS A 89 -3.75 0.82 1.39
CA HIS A 89 -5.04 1.34 0.88
C HIS A 89 -6.13 0.93 1.87
N ILE A 90 -6.70 1.89 2.58
CA ILE A 90 -7.67 1.65 3.67
C ILE A 90 -8.88 0.84 3.18
N ASN A 91 -9.38 1.13 1.99
CA ASN A 91 -10.49 0.39 1.37
C ASN A 91 -10.07 -0.89 0.61
N GLY A 92 -8.78 -1.22 0.57
CA GLY A 92 -8.23 -2.37 -0.16
C GLY A 92 -8.18 -2.21 -1.68
N ILE A 93 -8.61 -1.08 -2.26
CA ILE A 93 -8.62 -0.83 -3.70
C ILE A 93 -7.30 -0.20 -4.12
N LYS A 94 -6.40 -0.97 -4.70
CA LYS A 94 -5.02 -0.59 -5.05
C LYS A 94 -4.90 0.54 -6.09
N THR A 95 -5.97 0.88 -6.76
CA THR A 95 -6.03 1.97 -7.74
C THR A 95 -6.61 3.27 -7.18
N ASP A 96 -7.19 3.24 -5.98
CA ASP A 96 -7.72 4.41 -5.31
C ASP A 96 -6.63 5.09 -4.48
N ASN A 97 -5.89 6.00 -5.12
CA ASN A 97 -4.73 6.69 -4.54
C ASN A 97 -5.08 8.05 -3.93
N ARG A 98 -6.33 8.31 -3.60
CA ARG A 98 -6.71 9.52 -2.86
C ARG A 98 -6.07 9.51 -1.48
N VAL A 99 -5.58 10.67 -1.04
CA VAL A 99 -4.86 10.81 0.24
C VAL A 99 -5.67 10.29 1.43
N GLU A 100 -6.99 10.51 1.44
CA GLU A 100 -7.90 10.03 2.49
C GLU A 100 -8.02 8.50 2.55
N ASN A 101 -7.61 7.79 1.50
CA ASN A 101 -7.62 6.33 1.42
C ASN A 101 -6.24 5.70 1.67
N LEU A 102 -5.24 6.49 1.98
CA LEU A 102 -3.86 6.01 2.18
C LEU A 102 -3.40 6.24 3.61
N GLU A 103 -2.63 5.30 4.14
CA GLU A 103 -2.01 5.40 5.45
C GLU A 103 -0.61 4.78 5.45
N TRP A 104 0.30 5.32 6.26
CA TRP A 104 1.56 4.66 6.53
C TRP A 104 1.35 3.52 7.52
N CYS A 105 1.92 2.37 7.25
CA CYS A 105 1.80 1.19 8.09
C CYS A 105 3.09 0.37 8.14
N THR A 106 3.23 -0.44 9.17
CA THR A 106 4.21 -1.50 9.24
C THR A 106 3.73 -2.72 8.43
N SER A 107 4.63 -3.65 8.12
CA SER A 107 4.28 -4.91 7.47
C SER A 107 3.26 -5.74 8.30
N SER A 108 3.38 -5.70 9.63
CA SER A 108 2.45 -6.40 10.54
C SER A 108 1.04 -5.81 10.46
N GLU A 109 0.91 -4.47 10.53
CA GLU A 109 -0.37 -3.76 10.42
C GLU A 109 -1.03 -4.03 9.08
N ASN A 110 -0.26 -3.96 7.99
CA ASN A 110 -0.76 -4.23 6.64
C ASN A 110 -1.28 -5.67 6.48
N ASN A 111 -0.58 -6.66 7.04
CA ASN A 111 -1.03 -8.05 7.03
C ASN A 111 -2.31 -8.25 7.86
N ILE A 112 -2.43 -7.59 9.01
CA ILE A 112 -3.65 -7.62 9.84
C ILE A 112 -4.82 -7.04 9.06
N HIS A 113 -4.63 -5.87 8.44
CA HIS A 113 -5.63 -5.23 7.59
C HIS A 113 -6.07 -6.15 6.45
N ALA A 114 -5.11 -6.71 5.69
CA ALA A 114 -5.40 -7.59 4.57
C ALA A 114 -6.20 -8.84 4.99
N THR A 115 -5.93 -9.39 6.17
CA THR A 115 -6.67 -10.53 6.72
C THR A 115 -8.07 -10.12 7.19
N LYS A 116 -8.19 -9.01 7.92
CA LYS A 116 -9.45 -8.48 8.44
C LYS A 116 -10.46 -8.21 7.30
N TYR A 117 -10.00 -7.59 6.23
CA TYR A 117 -10.86 -7.26 5.08
C TYR A 117 -10.90 -8.36 4.01
N ARG A 118 -10.37 -9.56 4.31
CA ARG A 118 -10.34 -10.73 3.39
C ARG A 118 -9.72 -10.42 2.03
N LEU A 119 -8.76 -9.50 1.99
CA LEU A 119 -8.01 -9.15 0.77
C LEU A 119 -7.03 -10.25 0.36
N VAL A 120 -6.75 -11.21 1.26
CA VAL A 120 -5.98 -12.41 1.01
C VAL A 120 -6.85 -13.65 1.23
N LYS A 121 -6.64 -14.68 0.41
CA LYS A 121 -7.31 -15.98 0.62
C LYS A 121 -6.72 -16.64 1.88
N THR A 122 -7.54 -16.78 2.91
CA THR A 122 -7.21 -17.57 4.09
C THR A 122 -7.79 -18.99 3.96
N LYS A 123 -7.11 -20.00 4.52
CA LYS A 123 -7.60 -21.38 4.49
C LYS A 123 -8.84 -21.58 5.35
N LEU A 124 -8.97 -20.78 6.43
CA LEU A 124 -10.04 -20.87 7.41
C LEU A 124 -10.80 -19.54 7.47
N SER A 125 -12.10 -19.63 7.70
CA SER A 125 -12.93 -18.46 8.02
C SER A 125 -12.73 -18.06 9.49
N ASP A 126 -13.13 -16.83 9.83
CA ASP A 126 -13.02 -16.32 11.20
C ASP A 126 -13.84 -17.17 12.19
N VAL A 127 -15.03 -17.66 11.77
CA VAL A 127 -15.85 -18.57 12.56
C VAL A 127 -15.10 -19.87 12.85
N GLN A 128 -14.52 -20.50 11.84
CA GLN A 128 -13.72 -21.72 12.00
C GLN A 128 -12.51 -21.51 12.92
N VAL A 129 -11.89 -20.35 12.85
CA VAL A 129 -10.76 -20.01 13.74
C VAL A 129 -11.20 -19.91 15.18
N LEU A 130 -12.36 -19.30 15.47
CA LEU A 130 -12.93 -19.22 16.82
C LEU A 130 -13.38 -20.60 17.32
N GLU A 131 -13.99 -21.43 16.48
CA GLU A 131 -14.32 -22.82 16.80
C GLU A 131 -13.08 -23.63 17.19
N ILE A 132 -12.02 -23.56 16.40
CA ILE A 132 -10.72 -24.19 16.70
C ILE A 132 -10.18 -23.68 18.02
N PHE A 133 -10.19 -22.37 18.25
CA PHE A 133 -9.65 -21.76 19.46
C PHE A 133 -10.38 -22.25 20.72
N ASN A 134 -11.70 -22.36 20.69
CA ASN A 134 -12.54 -22.78 21.82
C ASN A 134 -12.62 -24.30 21.98
N SER A 135 -12.22 -25.10 20.99
CA SER A 135 -12.33 -26.55 21.02
C SER A 135 -11.33 -27.22 21.99
N ASN A 136 -11.74 -28.28 22.67
CA ASN A 136 -10.89 -29.10 23.52
C ASN A 136 -10.28 -30.32 22.80
N LEU A 137 -10.50 -30.44 21.48
CA LEU A 137 -9.93 -31.53 20.69
C LEU A 137 -8.41 -31.40 20.57
N SER A 138 -7.75 -32.54 20.37
CA SER A 138 -6.31 -32.55 20.10
C SER A 138 -5.97 -31.79 18.80
N TYR A 139 -4.77 -31.23 18.72
CA TYR A 139 -4.31 -30.50 17.55
C TYR A 139 -4.35 -31.35 16.27
N ARG A 140 -4.03 -32.65 16.37
CA ARG A 140 -4.10 -33.59 15.26
C ARG A 140 -5.53 -33.72 14.73
N LYS A 141 -6.51 -33.93 15.62
CA LYS A 141 -7.92 -34.08 15.24
C LYS A 141 -8.50 -32.81 14.65
N LEU A 142 -8.14 -31.64 15.19
CA LEU A 142 -8.51 -30.35 14.61
C LEU A 142 -7.89 -30.15 13.23
N ALA A 143 -6.61 -30.50 13.05
CA ALA A 143 -5.93 -30.40 11.76
C ALA A 143 -6.60 -31.26 10.68
N GLU A 144 -6.99 -32.49 11.04
CA GLU A 144 -7.74 -33.39 10.16
C GLU A 144 -9.12 -32.84 9.81
N ASN A 145 -9.89 -32.39 10.80
CA ASN A 145 -11.28 -31.87 10.61
C ASN A 145 -11.33 -30.62 9.71
N TYR A 146 -10.35 -29.73 9.83
CA TYR A 146 -10.33 -28.47 9.10
C TYR A 146 -9.40 -28.46 7.88
N GLY A 147 -8.74 -29.57 7.56
CA GLY A 147 -7.86 -29.71 6.39
C GLY A 147 -6.65 -28.78 6.42
N VAL A 148 -6.07 -28.55 7.62
CA VAL A 148 -4.91 -27.69 7.83
C VAL A 148 -3.80 -28.41 8.57
N SER A 149 -2.60 -27.84 8.60
CA SER A 149 -1.49 -28.44 9.35
C SER A 149 -1.60 -28.20 10.86
N ASN A 150 -0.99 -29.10 11.66
CA ASN A 150 -0.86 -28.92 13.10
C ASN A 150 -0.24 -27.59 13.51
N SER A 151 0.70 -27.07 12.69
CA SER A 151 1.32 -25.76 12.92
C SER A 151 0.32 -24.61 12.84
N ILE A 152 -0.68 -24.70 11.94
CA ILE A 152 -1.74 -23.70 11.85
C ILE A 152 -2.62 -23.76 13.11
N ILE A 153 -3.01 -24.96 13.55
CA ILE A 153 -3.79 -25.17 14.79
C ILE A 153 -3.03 -24.57 15.99
N TRP A 154 -1.74 -24.93 16.12
CA TRP A 154 -0.90 -24.36 17.20
C TRP A 154 -0.88 -22.83 17.18
N ARG A 155 -0.68 -22.22 16.01
CA ARG A 155 -0.68 -20.74 15.87
C ARG A 155 -2.01 -20.11 16.28
N ILE A 156 -3.14 -20.75 15.95
CA ILE A 156 -4.47 -20.27 16.35
C ILE A 156 -4.62 -20.38 17.87
N LYS A 157 -4.35 -21.55 18.46
CA LYS A 157 -4.45 -21.79 19.91
C LYS A 157 -3.57 -20.84 20.74
N ASN A 158 -2.43 -20.45 20.19
CA ASN A 158 -1.49 -19.52 20.83
C ASN A 158 -1.64 -18.06 20.36
N LYS A 159 -2.73 -17.71 19.67
CA LYS A 159 -3.03 -16.35 19.17
C LYS A 159 -1.91 -15.75 18.30
N LYS A 160 -1.08 -16.60 17.65
CA LYS A 160 0.04 -16.17 16.78
C LYS A 160 -0.34 -15.92 15.32
N SER A 161 -1.59 -16.26 14.93
CA SER A 161 -2.19 -15.96 13.63
C SER A 161 -3.58 -15.35 13.82
N TYR A 162 -4.19 -14.82 12.73
CA TYR A 162 -5.50 -14.17 12.77
C TYR A 162 -5.59 -13.06 13.84
N LYS A 163 -4.55 -12.23 13.93
CA LYS A 163 -4.39 -11.21 14.99
C LYS A 163 -5.57 -10.24 15.09
N HIS A 164 -6.26 -9.98 13.98
CA HIS A 164 -7.45 -9.13 13.95
C HIS A 164 -8.58 -9.64 14.86
N LEU A 165 -8.74 -10.96 15.03
CA LEU A 165 -9.76 -11.53 15.93
C LEU A 165 -9.39 -11.32 17.40
N TRP A 166 -8.11 -11.44 17.73
CA TRP A 166 -7.66 -11.32 19.11
C TRP A 166 -7.68 -9.87 19.61
N GLN A 167 -7.46 -8.91 18.73
CA GLN A 167 -7.54 -7.48 19.07
C GLN A 167 -8.96 -7.04 19.41
N GLN A 168 -9.99 -7.66 18.82
CA GLN A 168 -11.40 -7.34 19.09
C GLN A 168 -11.93 -7.92 20.42
N LEU A 169 -11.27 -8.94 20.98
CA LEU A 169 -11.69 -9.57 22.24
C LEU A 169 -11.19 -8.84 23.50
N TYR A 170 -10.39 -7.78 23.34
CA TYR A 170 -9.84 -6.97 24.43
C TYR A 170 -10.34 -5.50 24.42
N LEU A 171 -11.34 -5.20 23.61
CA LEU A 171 -12.11 -3.96 23.61
C LEU A 171 -13.49 -4.20 24.24
#